data_ffdc107a9c40a3188d15d34023d83a3a
#
_entry.id   ffdc107a9c40a3188d15d34023d83a3a
#
_cell.length_a   1.000
_cell.length_b   1.000
_cell.length_c   1.000
_cell.angle_alpha   90.00
_cell.angle_beta   90.00
_cell.angle_gamma   90.00
#
_symmetry.space_group_name_H-M   'P 1'
#
loop_
_entity.id
_entity.type
_entity.pdbx_description
1 polymer ?
#
loop_
_entity_poly.entity_id
_entity_poly.type
_entity_poly.pdbx_seq_one_letter_code
_entity_poly.pdbx_strand_id
1 'polypeptide(L)'
;MLYPDSLKAREKCVELYGLVDSDGGMIRGGFLSVEDRNKLIALARDGSAASRVTRRANALVLLDDGWSCQEVADALLLNDDTIRGWHKLFEQRGIEGVTSFDVGGSASFLSAAQEDALKVFVGTTLPRTTRQVGAWIEREFGLVYESRSGLIALLHRLGLEYHKPNVISRKLDEGKQKAFIAGYEKLLNSLGDNEAVLFADAVHPTHAARPVGCWAPKQDKLAIEQTSGRQRINIHGAIDLETGQTRMIDVETVDAASTITLLEAIEALYPLLALIHVFLDNARYHHAKLVREWLARPGCRIKLHFIPSYCPHLNPIERLWGVMHRNVTHNKCYGTCAQFADATLGFLREEVPRNWAVLCDQVTDNFRVIKPKDFRVMT
;
A
#
# COMPACT_ATOMS: atom_id res chain seq x y z
N MET A 1 1.33 -18.78 -43.76
CA MET A 1 0.97 -19.50 -44.98
C MET A 1 -0.55 -19.51 -45.06
N LEU A 2 -1.03 -18.90 -46.09
CA LEU A 2 -2.44 -18.59 -46.40
C LEU A 2 -3.28 -19.86 -46.55
N TYR A 3 -4.48 -19.88 -45.97
CA TYR A 3 -5.56 -20.73 -46.37
C TYR A 3 -6.49 -19.93 -47.25
N PRO A 4 -6.63 -20.20 -48.56
CA PRO A 4 -7.80 -19.79 -49.34
C PRO A 4 -8.67 -21.02 -49.60
N ASP A 5 -9.94 -20.81 -49.81
CA ASP A 5 -10.99 -21.71 -50.30
C ASP A 5 -11.81 -22.49 -49.26
N SER A 6 -12.50 -21.80 -48.36
CA SER A 6 -13.64 -22.39 -47.65
C SER A 6 -15.00 -21.68 -47.94
N LEU A 7 -15.02 -20.68 -48.77
CA LEU A 7 -16.25 -19.89 -49.06
C LEU A 7 -17.13 -20.52 -50.18
N LYS A 8 -16.61 -21.44 -50.99
CA LYS A 8 -17.37 -22.08 -52.08
C LYS A 8 -18.06 -23.40 -51.75
N ALA A 9 -17.79 -23.98 -50.58
CA ALA A 9 -18.44 -25.21 -50.12
C ALA A 9 -19.78 -24.98 -49.39
N ARG A 10 -20.13 -23.75 -49.06
CA ARG A 10 -21.32 -23.45 -48.27
C ARG A 10 -22.61 -23.29 -49.05
N GLU A 11 -22.58 -23.05 -50.34
CA GLU A 11 -23.81 -22.84 -51.12
C GLU A 11 -24.59 -24.12 -51.52
N LYS A 12 -24.05 -25.32 -51.30
CA LYS A 12 -24.67 -26.58 -51.71
C LYS A 12 -25.31 -27.44 -50.60
N CYS A 13 -25.22 -27.01 -49.31
CA CYS A 13 -25.81 -27.78 -48.20
C CYS A 13 -27.15 -27.27 -47.67
N VAL A 14 -27.71 -26.19 -48.23
CA VAL A 14 -28.91 -25.54 -47.66
C VAL A 14 -30.22 -26.20 -48.16
N GLU A 15 -30.17 -27.12 -49.13
CA GLU A 15 -31.42 -27.67 -49.76
C GLU A 15 -31.85 -29.08 -49.28
N LEU A 16 -31.22 -29.70 -48.28
CA LEU A 16 -31.50 -31.14 -48.04
C LEU A 16 -31.85 -31.56 -46.59
N TYR A 17 -32.14 -30.67 -45.65
CA TYR A 17 -32.76 -31.07 -44.37
C TYR A 17 -33.87 -30.13 -43.95
N GLY A 18 -35.06 -30.32 -44.57
CA GLY A 18 -36.29 -29.90 -43.99
C GLY A 18 -36.81 -30.92 -42.98
N LEU A 19 -37.47 -30.39 -41.94
CA LEU A 19 -38.35 -31.02 -40.97
C LEU A 19 -37.70 -31.88 -39.86
N VAL A 20 -37.62 -31.30 -38.67
CA VAL A 20 -38.35 -31.78 -37.46
C VAL A 20 -38.46 -30.65 -36.46
N ASP A 21 -39.68 -30.26 -36.13
CA ASP A 21 -40.01 -29.38 -34.98
C ASP A 21 -39.68 -30.05 -33.66
N SER A 22 -38.78 -29.47 -32.93
CA SER A 22 -38.74 -29.57 -31.48
C SER A 22 -38.13 -28.26 -30.95
N ASP A 23 -38.84 -27.59 -30.06
CA ASP A 23 -38.66 -26.24 -29.45
C ASP A 23 -37.21 -25.76 -29.23
N GLY A 24 -36.52 -25.40 -30.28
CA GLY A 24 -35.18 -24.83 -30.27
C GLY A 24 -35.02 -23.89 -31.45
N GLY A 25 -35.64 -22.71 -31.39
CA GLY A 25 -35.56 -21.70 -32.45
C GLY A 25 -34.11 -21.45 -32.85
N MET A 26 -33.80 -21.60 -34.15
CA MET A 26 -32.48 -21.29 -34.72
C MET A 26 -32.24 -19.78 -34.55
N ILE A 27 -31.17 -19.42 -33.79
CA ILE A 27 -30.76 -18.02 -33.67
C ILE A 27 -30.26 -17.56 -35.05
N ARG A 28 -30.88 -16.54 -35.59
CA ARG A 28 -30.45 -15.95 -36.87
C ARG A 28 -29.34 -14.93 -36.62
N GLY A 29 -28.30 -14.95 -37.43
CA GLY A 29 -27.23 -13.94 -37.39
C GLY A 29 -27.72 -12.54 -37.74
N GLY A 30 -26.94 -11.52 -37.47
CA GLY A 30 -27.27 -10.12 -37.76
C GLY A 30 -28.22 -9.48 -36.73
N PHE A 31 -28.29 -9.98 -35.52
CA PHE A 31 -29.13 -9.47 -34.44
C PHE A 31 -28.50 -8.34 -33.63
N LEU A 32 -27.17 -8.16 -33.75
CA LEU A 32 -26.42 -7.11 -33.02
C LEU A 32 -26.50 -5.77 -33.75
N SER A 33 -26.74 -4.68 -33.03
CA SER A 33 -26.49 -3.35 -33.55
C SER A 33 -25.00 -3.14 -33.82
N VAL A 34 -24.65 -2.23 -34.72
CA VAL A 34 -23.25 -1.87 -35.00
C VAL A 34 -22.52 -1.43 -33.72
N GLU A 35 -23.22 -0.71 -32.84
CA GLU A 35 -22.69 -0.23 -31.58
C GLU A 35 -22.41 -1.37 -30.58
N ASP A 36 -23.41 -2.28 -30.41
CA ASP A 36 -23.26 -3.42 -29.51
C ASP A 36 -22.20 -4.40 -29.99
N ARG A 37 -22.14 -4.63 -31.31
CA ARG A 37 -21.10 -5.47 -31.89
C ARG A 37 -19.70 -4.92 -31.61
N ASN A 38 -19.47 -3.63 -31.76
CA ASN A 38 -18.21 -2.99 -31.48
C ASN A 38 -17.86 -3.10 -29.99
N LYS A 39 -18.82 -2.90 -29.09
CA LYS A 39 -18.63 -3.07 -27.64
C LYS A 39 -18.25 -4.52 -27.27
N LEU A 40 -18.96 -5.51 -27.86
CA LEU A 40 -18.67 -6.93 -27.62
C LEU A 40 -17.29 -7.33 -28.14
N ILE A 41 -16.89 -6.84 -29.33
CA ILE A 41 -15.54 -7.07 -29.85
C ILE A 41 -14.47 -6.46 -28.94
N ALA A 42 -14.71 -5.26 -28.41
CA ALA A 42 -13.79 -4.63 -27.46
C ALA A 42 -13.66 -5.47 -26.17
N LEU A 43 -14.78 -5.93 -25.59
CA LEU A 43 -14.79 -6.82 -24.43
C LEU A 43 -14.12 -8.17 -24.70
N ALA A 44 -14.29 -8.72 -25.90
CA ALA A 44 -13.66 -9.98 -26.31
C ALA A 44 -12.12 -9.86 -26.41
N ARG A 45 -11.60 -8.67 -26.74
CA ARG A 45 -10.17 -8.39 -26.90
C ARG A 45 -9.51 -7.81 -25.64
N ASP A 46 -10.29 -7.44 -24.64
CA ASP A 46 -9.78 -6.88 -23.39
C ASP A 46 -9.16 -7.99 -22.54
N GLY A 47 -7.82 -8.03 -22.50
CA GLY A 47 -7.06 -8.99 -21.69
C GLY A 47 -7.21 -8.79 -20.17
N SER A 48 -7.78 -7.66 -19.73
CA SER A 48 -8.07 -7.37 -18.31
C SER A 48 -9.49 -7.79 -17.92
N ALA A 49 -10.39 -8.01 -18.87
CA ALA A 49 -11.76 -8.43 -18.62
C ALA A 49 -11.81 -9.83 -18.00
N ALA A 50 -12.77 -10.05 -17.08
CA ALA A 50 -13.00 -11.37 -16.54
C ALA A 50 -13.23 -12.39 -17.67
N SER A 51 -12.57 -13.53 -17.67
CA SER A 51 -12.63 -14.56 -18.73
C SER A 51 -14.06 -15.01 -19.06
N ARG A 52 -14.99 -14.89 -18.12
CA ARG A 52 -16.41 -15.15 -18.33
C ARG A 52 -17.08 -14.12 -19.24
N VAL A 53 -16.72 -12.83 -19.10
CA VAL A 53 -17.22 -11.73 -19.97
C VAL A 53 -16.71 -11.92 -21.38
N THR A 54 -15.42 -12.16 -21.52
CA THR A 54 -14.75 -12.43 -22.80
C THR A 54 -15.39 -13.60 -23.54
N ARG A 55 -15.69 -14.71 -22.86
CA ARG A 55 -16.36 -15.87 -23.46
C ARG A 55 -17.78 -15.56 -23.93
N ARG A 56 -18.57 -14.84 -23.13
CA ARG A 56 -19.93 -14.44 -23.53
C ARG A 56 -19.90 -13.48 -24.73
N ALA A 57 -19.00 -12.53 -24.73
CA ALA A 57 -18.82 -11.58 -25.82
C ALA A 57 -18.43 -12.31 -27.12
N ASN A 58 -17.48 -13.23 -27.08
CA ASN A 58 -17.08 -14.06 -28.23
C ASN A 58 -18.28 -14.87 -28.77
N ALA A 59 -19.03 -15.52 -27.87
CA ALA A 59 -20.17 -16.33 -28.27
C ALA A 59 -21.21 -15.52 -29.01
N LEU A 60 -21.55 -14.33 -28.52
CA LEU A 60 -22.56 -13.45 -29.18
C LEU A 60 -22.08 -12.91 -30.52
N VAL A 61 -20.83 -12.58 -30.67
CA VAL A 61 -20.25 -12.13 -31.94
C VAL A 61 -20.26 -13.26 -32.97
N LEU A 62 -19.89 -14.49 -32.55
CA LEU A 62 -19.95 -15.66 -33.48
C LEU A 62 -21.37 -16.03 -33.89
N LEU A 63 -22.33 -15.93 -32.95
CA LEU A 63 -23.75 -16.12 -33.29
C LEU A 63 -24.25 -15.05 -34.30
N ASP A 64 -23.85 -13.79 -34.11
CA ASP A 64 -24.17 -12.71 -35.01
C ASP A 64 -23.56 -12.88 -36.41
N ASP A 65 -22.39 -13.52 -36.49
CA ASP A 65 -21.73 -13.93 -37.74
C ASP A 65 -22.41 -15.13 -38.41
N GLY A 66 -23.53 -15.63 -37.85
CA GLY A 66 -24.34 -16.72 -38.42
C GLY A 66 -23.90 -18.12 -38.01
N TRP A 67 -23.05 -18.27 -37.01
CA TRP A 67 -22.72 -19.59 -36.45
C TRP A 67 -23.91 -20.14 -35.68
N SER A 68 -24.13 -21.45 -35.76
CA SER A 68 -25.12 -22.14 -34.92
C SER A 68 -24.67 -22.21 -33.46
N CYS A 69 -25.59 -22.38 -32.52
CA CYS A 69 -25.29 -22.58 -31.12
C CYS A 69 -24.33 -23.77 -30.89
N GLN A 70 -24.48 -24.84 -31.69
CA GLN A 70 -23.60 -26.00 -31.59
C GLN A 70 -22.17 -25.66 -32.05
N GLU A 71 -21.99 -24.99 -33.17
CA GLU A 71 -20.67 -24.60 -33.68
C GLU A 71 -19.94 -23.68 -32.69
N VAL A 72 -20.68 -22.71 -32.10
CA VAL A 72 -20.13 -21.83 -31.08
C VAL A 72 -19.77 -22.60 -29.81
N ALA A 73 -20.62 -23.52 -29.38
CA ALA A 73 -20.38 -24.38 -28.22
C ALA A 73 -19.13 -25.23 -28.41
N ASP A 74 -18.99 -25.86 -29.58
CA ASP A 74 -17.82 -26.67 -29.91
C ASP A 74 -16.53 -25.83 -29.95
N ALA A 75 -16.59 -24.64 -30.56
CA ALA A 75 -15.44 -23.73 -30.64
C ALA A 75 -14.99 -23.19 -29.27
N LEU A 76 -15.92 -22.97 -28.34
CA LEU A 76 -15.64 -22.44 -27.01
C LEU A 76 -15.53 -23.53 -25.93
N LEU A 77 -15.67 -24.82 -26.30
CA LEU A 77 -15.68 -25.99 -25.41
C LEU A 77 -16.76 -25.87 -24.32
N LEU A 78 -17.99 -25.58 -24.74
CA LEU A 78 -19.16 -25.35 -23.88
C LEU A 78 -20.34 -26.21 -24.34
N ASN A 79 -21.45 -26.15 -23.61
CA ASN A 79 -22.71 -26.73 -24.00
C ASN A 79 -23.54 -25.70 -24.79
N ASP A 80 -24.26 -26.14 -25.81
CA ASP A 80 -25.12 -25.29 -26.66
C ASP A 80 -26.23 -24.60 -25.86
N ASP A 81 -26.81 -25.25 -24.85
CA ASP A 81 -27.74 -24.60 -23.91
C ASP A 81 -27.14 -23.38 -23.21
N THR A 82 -25.84 -23.41 -22.91
CA THR A 82 -25.14 -22.26 -22.34
C THR A 82 -25.11 -21.10 -23.33
N ILE A 83 -24.87 -21.38 -24.60
CA ILE A 83 -24.84 -20.38 -25.65
C ILE A 83 -26.24 -19.77 -25.86
N ARG A 84 -27.29 -20.62 -25.90
CA ARG A 84 -28.69 -20.14 -25.95
C ARG A 84 -29.03 -19.27 -24.74
N GLY A 85 -28.61 -19.67 -23.57
CA GLY A 85 -28.81 -18.90 -22.35
C GLY A 85 -28.15 -17.52 -22.38
N TRP A 86 -26.97 -17.39 -22.98
CA TRP A 86 -26.27 -16.12 -23.11
C TRP A 86 -26.93 -15.21 -24.16
N HIS A 87 -27.41 -15.77 -25.25
CA HIS A 87 -28.19 -15.03 -26.24
C HIS A 87 -29.49 -14.49 -25.63
N LYS A 88 -30.26 -15.33 -24.92
CA LYS A 88 -31.46 -14.92 -24.20
C LYS A 88 -31.20 -13.83 -23.16
N LEU A 89 -30.06 -13.92 -22.45
CA LEU A 89 -29.66 -12.91 -21.49
C LEU A 89 -29.33 -11.57 -22.18
N PHE A 90 -28.70 -11.62 -23.35
CA PHE A 90 -28.45 -10.43 -24.16
C PHE A 90 -29.75 -9.82 -24.68
N GLU A 91 -30.69 -10.62 -25.18
CA GLU A 91 -32.00 -10.15 -25.63
C GLU A 91 -32.77 -9.45 -24.50
N GLN A 92 -32.66 -9.95 -23.25
CA GLN A 92 -33.38 -9.40 -22.11
C GLN A 92 -32.72 -8.14 -21.51
N ARG A 93 -31.41 -8.07 -21.47
CA ARG A 93 -30.63 -7.08 -20.70
C ARG A 93 -29.51 -6.40 -21.48
N GLY A 94 -29.39 -6.68 -22.78
CA GLY A 94 -28.33 -6.10 -23.62
C GLY A 94 -26.92 -6.39 -23.13
N ILE A 95 -26.02 -5.46 -23.39
CA ILE A 95 -24.62 -5.53 -22.96
C ILE A 95 -24.47 -5.68 -21.43
N GLU A 96 -25.36 -5.05 -20.65
CA GLU A 96 -25.35 -5.17 -19.19
C GLU A 96 -25.57 -6.62 -18.74
N GLY A 97 -26.44 -7.38 -19.40
CA GLY A 97 -26.65 -8.79 -19.13
C GLY A 97 -25.41 -9.64 -19.40
N VAL A 98 -24.59 -9.26 -20.37
CA VAL A 98 -23.33 -9.96 -20.71
C VAL A 98 -22.24 -9.69 -19.67
N THR A 99 -22.16 -8.46 -19.19
CA THR A 99 -21.12 -7.99 -18.26
C THR A 99 -21.48 -8.21 -16.80
N SER A 100 -22.78 -8.20 -16.46
CA SER A 100 -23.24 -8.48 -15.10
C SER A 100 -23.29 -9.99 -14.84
N PHE A 101 -22.81 -10.37 -13.68
CA PHE A 101 -22.97 -11.72 -13.16
C PHE A 101 -23.89 -11.63 -11.95
N ASP A 102 -25.18 -11.87 -12.15
CA ASP A 102 -26.08 -12.22 -11.04
C ASP A 102 -25.72 -13.63 -10.55
N VAL A 103 -24.47 -13.80 -10.13
CA VAL A 103 -24.11 -14.98 -9.36
C VAL A 103 -24.70 -14.70 -7.99
N GLY A 104 -25.89 -15.16 -7.74
CA GLY A 104 -26.37 -15.29 -6.39
C GLY A 104 -25.28 -16.04 -5.65
N GLY A 105 -24.52 -15.32 -4.78
CA GLY A 105 -23.51 -15.97 -3.95
C GLY A 105 -24.19 -17.11 -3.23
N SER A 106 -23.46 -18.20 -2.97
CA SER A 106 -23.92 -19.24 -2.05
C SER A 106 -24.60 -18.56 -0.87
N ALA A 107 -25.80 -19.02 -0.50
CA ALA A 107 -26.54 -18.46 0.62
C ALA A 107 -25.57 -18.28 1.81
N SER A 108 -25.62 -17.10 2.44
CA SER A 108 -24.75 -16.82 3.58
C SER A 108 -24.95 -17.92 4.63
N PHE A 109 -23.85 -18.48 5.14
CA PHE A 109 -23.89 -19.47 6.19
C PHE A 109 -24.49 -18.90 7.49
N LEU A 110 -24.41 -17.59 7.68
CA LEU A 110 -25.04 -16.83 8.75
C LEU A 110 -26.30 -16.13 8.22
N SER A 111 -27.35 -16.05 9.03
CA SER A 111 -28.50 -15.19 8.77
C SER A 111 -28.13 -13.71 8.96
N ALA A 112 -28.92 -12.78 8.42
CA ALA A 112 -28.68 -11.34 8.55
C ALA A 112 -28.56 -10.90 10.04
N ALA A 113 -29.42 -11.43 10.91
CA ALA A 113 -29.37 -11.12 12.35
C ALA A 113 -28.06 -11.62 13.01
N GLN A 114 -27.56 -12.79 12.60
CA GLN A 114 -26.29 -13.34 13.08
C GLN A 114 -25.09 -12.54 12.54
N GLU A 115 -25.15 -12.06 11.29
CA GLU A 115 -24.13 -11.19 10.73
C GLU A 115 -24.06 -9.85 11.47
N ASP A 116 -25.19 -9.25 11.83
CA ASP A 116 -25.24 -8.02 12.62
C ASP A 116 -24.73 -8.22 14.05
N ALA A 117 -25.08 -9.33 14.69
CA ALA A 117 -24.54 -9.70 16.00
C ALA A 117 -23.01 -9.89 15.94
N LEU A 118 -22.50 -10.50 14.86
CA LEU A 118 -21.05 -10.64 14.63
C LEU A 118 -20.37 -9.29 14.46
N LYS A 119 -20.95 -8.36 13.70
CA LYS A 119 -20.41 -6.98 13.57
C LYS A 119 -20.32 -6.27 14.93
N VAL A 120 -21.37 -6.41 15.75
CA VAL A 120 -21.39 -5.86 17.12
C VAL A 120 -20.29 -6.49 17.97
N PHE A 121 -20.15 -7.81 17.97
CA PHE A 121 -19.11 -8.51 18.70
C PHE A 121 -17.72 -8.04 18.27
N VAL A 122 -17.41 -8.06 16.97
CA VAL A 122 -16.11 -7.63 16.46
C VAL A 122 -15.87 -6.16 16.79
N GLY A 123 -16.89 -5.32 16.62
CA GLY A 123 -16.81 -3.90 16.92
C GLY A 123 -16.58 -3.59 18.41
N THR A 124 -17.08 -4.39 19.34
CA THR A 124 -16.92 -4.17 20.78
C THR A 124 -15.69 -4.84 21.36
N THR A 125 -15.40 -6.10 20.94
CA THR A 125 -14.36 -6.93 21.55
C THR A 125 -13.00 -6.78 20.87
N LEU A 126 -12.97 -6.37 19.59
CA LEU A 126 -11.76 -6.22 18.76
C LEU A 126 -10.89 -7.50 18.78
N PRO A 127 -11.42 -8.65 18.36
CA PRO A 127 -10.70 -9.91 18.42
C PRO A 127 -9.43 -9.88 17.59
N ARG A 128 -8.32 -10.39 18.15
CA ARG A 128 -7.00 -10.34 17.52
C ARG A 128 -6.75 -11.43 16.50
N THR A 129 -7.57 -12.47 16.49
CA THR A 129 -7.39 -13.63 15.60
C THR A 129 -8.72 -14.13 15.06
N THR A 130 -8.69 -14.69 13.85
CA THR A 130 -9.86 -15.37 13.27
C THR A 130 -10.34 -16.54 14.10
N ARG A 131 -9.44 -17.21 14.86
CA ARG A 131 -9.82 -18.27 15.80
C ARG A 131 -10.77 -17.76 16.90
N GLN A 132 -10.52 -16.56 17.45
CA GLN A 132 -11.42 -15.96 18.44
C GLN A 132 -12.80 -15.66 17.84
N VAL A 133 -12.83 -15.20 16.59
CA VAL A 133 -14.10 -14.96 15.88
C VAL A 133 -14.85 -16.27 15.62
N GLY A 134 -14.16 -17.30 15.13
CA GLY A 134 -14.75 -18.62 14.88
C GLY A 134 -15.30 -19.25 16.16
N ALA A 135 -14.55 -19.23 17.26
CA ALA A 135 -14.99 -19.76 18.55
C ALA A 135 -16.21 -18.99 19.12
N TRP A 136 -16.30 -17.69 18.86
CA TRP A 136 -17.48 -16.92 19.24
C TRP A 136 -18.72 -17.32 18.41
N ILE A 137 -18.57 -17.47 17.08
CA ILE A 137 -19.66 -17.93 16.19
C ILE A 137 -20.16 -19.31 16.61
N GLU A 138 -19.23 -20.23 16.88
CA GLU A 138 -19.57 -21.58 17.35
C GLU A 138 -20.33 -21.54 18.67
N ARG A 139 -19.88 -20.76 19.64
CA ARG A 139 -20.54 -20.66 20.96
C ARG A 139 -21.92 -20.03 20.88
N GLU A 140 -22.09 -18.95 20.10
CA GLU A 140 -23.34 -18.19 20.06
C GLU A 140 -24.38 -18.80 19.10
N PHE A 141 -23.94 -19.44 18.03
CA PHE A 141 -24.83 -19.90 16.97
C PHE A 141 -24.73 -21.40 16.70
N GLY A 142 -23.79 -22.11 17.31
CA GLY A 142 -23.55 -23.53 17.05
C GLY A 142 -22.99 -23.82 15.64
N LEU A 143 -22.48 -22.80 14.93
CA LEU A 143 -22.00 -22.92 13.57
C LEU A 143 -20.48 -22.93 13.52
N VAL A 144 -19.91 -23.90 12.81
CA VAL A 144 -18.45 -24.08 12.71
C VAL A 144 -17.96 -23.69 11.31
N TYR A 145 -17.01 -22.76 11.25
CA TYR A 145 -16.28 -22.45 10.02
C TYR A 145 -15.04 -23.34 9.92
N GLU A 146 -15.07 -24.31 9.03
CA GLU A 146 -13.97 -25.29 8.86
C GLU A 146 -12.68 -24.65 8.31
N SER A 147 -12.80 -23.60 7.48
CA SER A 147 -11.64 -22.95 6.88
C SER A 147 -11.42 -21.53 7.38
N ARG A 148 -10.16 -21.21 7.66
CA ARG A 148 -9.73 -19.82 7.96
C ARG A 148 -10.06 -18.85 6.84
N SER A 149 -9.90 -19.28 5.58
CA SER A 149 -10.17 -18.45 4.40
C SER A 149 -11.65 -18.12 4.26
N GLY A 150 -12.55 -19.06 4.56
CA GLY A 150 -13.98 -18.83 4.57
C GLY A 150 -14.39 -17.80 5.63
N LEU A 151 -13.77 -17.86 6.81
CA LEU A 151 -14.03 -16.89 7.89
C LEU A 151 -13.48 -15.49 7.53
N ILE A 152 -12.31 -15.41 6.90
CA ILE A 152 -11.76 -14.12 6.41
C ILE A 152 -12.67 -13.54 5.33
N ALA A 153 -13.15 -14.37 4.39
CA ALA A 153 -14.07 -13.93 3.34
C ALA A 153 -15.39 -13.38 3.91
N LEU A 154 -15.92 -14.03 4.97
CA LEU A 154 -17.07 -13.51 5.70
C LEU A 154 -16.79 -12.13 6.29
N LEU A 155 -15.67 -11.99 7.02
CA LEU A 155 -15.32 -10.70 7.65
C LEU A 155 -15.20 -9.59 6.62
N HIS A 156 -14.50 -9.82 5.51
CA HIS A 156 -14.38 -8.84 4.42
C HIS A 156 -15.74 -8.48 3.81
N ARG A 157 -16.63 -9.47 3.56
CA ARG A 157 -17.98 -9.22 3.06
C ARG A 157 -18.80 -8.35 4.02
N LEU A 158 -18.57 -8.47 5.32
CA LEU A 158 -19.21 -7.65 6.36
C LEU A 158 -18.54 -6.27 6.53
N GLY A 159 -17.53 -5.92 5.70
CA GLY A 159 -16.78 -4.66 5.79
C GLY A 159 -15.82 -4.60 6.98
N LEU A 160 -15.39 -5.77 7.50
CA LEU A 160 -14.46 -5.89 8.61
C LEU A 160 -13.06 -6.24 8.06
N GLU A 161 -12.05 -5.47 8.44
CA GLU A 161 -10.67 -5.65 8.03
C GLU A 161 -9.75 -5.80 9.23
N TYR A 162 -8.60 -6.45 9.01
CA TYR A 162 -7.58 -6.61 10.04
C TYR A 162 -6.66 -5.39 10.07
N HIS A 163 -6.77 -4.58 11.13
CA HIS A 163 -5.97 -3.38 11.31
C HIS A 163 -4.95 -3.53 12.43
N LYS A 164 -3.75 -2.98 12.23
CA LYS A 164 -2.81 -2.70 13.31
C LYS A 164 -3.13 -1.30 13.86
N PRO A 165 -3.46 -1.15 15.16
CA PRO A 165 -3.74 0.16 15.71
C PRO A 165 -2.55 1.11 15.59
N ASN A 166 -2.81 2.35 15.25
CA ASN A 166 -1.81 3.42 15.30
C ASN A 166 -1.65 3.93 16.73
N VAL A 167 -0.42 4.26 17.10
CA VAL A 167 -0.14 4.93 18.38
C VAL A 167 -0.24 6.42 18.16
N ILE A 168 -1.18 7.07 18.85
CA ILE A 168 -1.34 8.53 18.83
C ILE A 168 -1.14 9.09 20.24
N SER A 169 -0.49 10.24 20.35
CA SER A 169 -0.31 10.89 21.64
C SER A 169 -1.62 11.51 22.12
N ARG A 170 -1.96 11.36 23.40
CA ARG A 170 -3.08 12.06 24.04
C ARG A 170 -2.89 13.58 24.09
N LYS A 171 -1.64 14.06 23.91
CA LYS A 171 -1.25 15.48 23.96
C LYS A 171 -1.14 16.10 22.58
N LEU A 172 -1.67 15.43 21.54
CA LEU A 172 -1.64 15.94 20.18
C LEU A 172 -2.55 17.18 20.07
N ASP A 173 -2.01 18.25 19.46
CA ASP A 173 -2.69 19.53 19.30
C ASP A 173 -2.83 19.85 17.81
N GLU A 174 -4.08 19.84 17.30
CA GLU A 174 -4.37 20.15 15.89
C GLU A 174 -3.97 21.58 15.50
N GLY A 175 -4.18 22.54 16.40
CA GLY A 175 -3.87 23.94 16.15
C GLY A 175 -2.38 24.16 15.94
N LYS A 176 -1.56 23.55 16.80
CA LYS A 176 -0.10 23.61 16.69
C LYS A 176 0.41 22.93 15.43
N GLN A 177 -0.17 21.78 15.04
CA GLN A 177 0.18 21.10 13.79
C GLN A 177 -0.11 22.00 12.58
N LYS A 178 -1.30 22.57 12.50
CA LYS A 178 -1.70 23.47 11.40
C LYS A 178 -0.80 24.72 11.35
N ALA A 179 -0.52 25.34 12.51
CA ALA A 179 0.36 26.50 12.58
C ALA A 179 1.79 26.17 12.12
N PHE A 180 2.30 24.99 12.49
CA PHE A 180 3.62 24.52 12.06
C PHE A 180 3.65 24.32 10.53
N ILE A 181 2.68 23.59 9.97
CA ILE A 181 2.61 23.31 8.53
C ILE A 181 2.54 24.61 7.74
N ALA A 182 1.64 25.52 8.13
CA ALA A 182 1.51 26.83 7.47
C ALA A 182 2.80 27.68 7.58
N GLY A 183 3.49 27.61 8.73
CA GLY A 183 4.77 28.28 8.95
C GLY A 183 5.88 27.70 8.08
N TYR A 184 5.91 26.38 7.95
CA TYR A 184 6.85 25.66 7.09
C TYR A 184 6.62 25.98 5.60
N GLU A 185 5.38 25.89 5.12
CA GLU A 185 5.01 26.26 3.74
C GLU A 185 5.36 27.71 3.42
N LYS A 186 5.08 28.63 4.36
CA LYS A 186 5.47 30.05 4.22
C LYS A 186 6.99 30.20 4.11
N LEU A 187 7.77 29.46 4.91
CA LEU A 187 9.22 29.48 4.85
C LEU A 187 9.69 29.00 3.47
N LEU A 188 9.22 27.85 3.00
CA LEU A 188 9.60 27.31 1.70
C LEU A 188 9.28 28.27 0.55
N ASN A 189 8.13 28.95 0.58
CA ASN A 189 7.74 29.92 -0.44
C ASN A 189 8.59 31.21 -0.41
N SER A 190 9.33 31.45 0.65
CA SER A 190 10.20 32.63 0.81
C SER A 190 11.69 32.28 0.89
N LEU A 191 12.03 31.01 0.70
CA LEU A 191 13.40 30.51 0.78
C LEU A 191 14.25 31.10 -0.36
N GLY A 192 15.42 31.63 -0.01
CA GLY A 192 16.38 32.17 -0.99
C GLY A 192 17.30 31.09 -1.53
N ASP A 193 17.87 31.33 -2.73
CA ASP A 193 18.80 30.37 -3.39
C ASP A 193 20.06 30.05 -2.56
N ASN A 194 20.38 30.89 -1.57
CA ASN A 194 21.52 30.72 -0.67
C ASN A 194 21.12 30.33 0.74
N GLU A 195 20.00 29.68 0.87
CA GLU A 195 19.48 29.10 2.11
C GLU A 195 19.23 27.60 1.94
N ALA A 196 19.28 26.84 3.04
CA ALA A 196 18.93 25.42 3.05
C ALA A 196 17.98 25.08 4.21
N VAL A 197 17.25 23.97 4.05
CA VAL A 197 16.33 23.44 5.06
C VAL A 197 16.71 22.00 5.40
N LEU A 198 17.02 21.74 6.67
CA LEU A 198 17.34 20.41 7.16
C LEU A 198 16.38 20.01 8.29
N PHE A 199 16.16 18.72 8.39
CA PHE A 199 15.46 18.09 9.51
C PHE A 199 16.42 17.28 10.34
N ALA A 200 16.42 17.51 11.65
CA ALA A 200 17.33 16.87 12.59
C ALA A 200 16.57 16.08 13.67
N ASP A 201 17.19 14.99 14.11
CA ASP A 201 16.70 14.13 15.19
C ASP A 201 17.78 13.16 15.65
N ALA A 202 17.53 12.47 16.76
CA ALA A 202 18.41 11.43 17.26
C ALA A 202 17.74 10.06 17.18
N VAL A 203 18.52 9.02 16.84
CA VAL A 203 18.07 7.64 16.81
C VAL A 203 19.03 6.74 17.59
N HIS A 204 18.47 5.72 18.25
CA HIS A 204 19.21 4.79 19.09
C HIS A 204 19.06 3.34 18.62
N PRO A 205 19.55 2.98 17.42
CA PRO A 205 19.39 1.61 16.93
C PRO A 205 20.19 0.63 17.79
N THR A 206 19.52 -0.47 18.13
CA THR A 206 20.14 -1.56 18.91
C THR A 206 20.79 -2.56 17.98
N HIS A 207 21.95 -3.10 18.41
CA HIS A 207 22.64 -4.19 17.74
C HIS A 207 21.86 -5.50 17.94
N ALA A 208 20.74 -5.61 17.22
CA ALA A 208 19.86 -6.79 17.21
C ALA A 208 19.27 -6.98 15.83
N ALA A 209 19.19 -8.22 15.41
CA ALA A 209 18.49 -8.57 14.17
C ALA A 209 16.99 -8.29 14.30
N ARG A 210 16.37 -7.79 13.24
CA ARG A 210 14.92 -7.56 13.14
C ARG A 210 14.33 -8.51 12.11
N PRO A 211 13.80 -9.68 12.50
CA PRO A 211 13.18 -10.62 11.58
C PRO A 211 11.94 -10.01 10.92
N VAL A 212 11.89 -10.06 9.62
CA VAL A 212 10.73 -9.69 8.81
C VAL A 212 10.43 -10.76 7.80
N GLY A 213 9.17 -10.88 7.34
CA GLY A 213 8.80 -11.85 6.32
C GLY A 213 9.56 -11.62 5.02
N CYS A 214 10.03 -12.71 4.40
CA CYS A 214 10.68 -12.69 3.09
C CYS A 214 10.24 -13.89 2.26
N TRP A 215 10.41 -13.79 0.94
CA TRP A 215 10.18 -14.90 0.06
C TRP A 215 11.36 -15.88 0.11
N ALA A 216 11.05 -17.17 0.27
CA ALA A 216 12.04 -18.25 0.28
C ALA A 216 11.42 -19.53 -0.27
N PRO A 217 12.23 -20.52 -0.70
CA PRO A 217 11.74 -21.84 -1.04
C PRO A 217 10.94 -22.47 0.09
N LYS A 218 9.83 -23.15 -0.25
CA LYS A 218 8.86 -23.68 0.74
C LYS A 218 9.48 -24.63 1.77
N GLN A 219 10.54 -25.36 1.38
CA GLN A 219 11.25 -26.32 2.22
C GLN A 219 12.24 -25.67 3.20
N ASP A 220 12.58 -24.40 3.00
CA ASP A 220 13.61 -23.74 3.79
C ASP A 220 13.05 -23.35 5.16
N LYS A 221 13.82 -23.66 6.20
CA LYS A 221 13.58 -23.20 7.56
C LYS A 221 14.55 -22.07 7.85
N LEU A 222 14.09 -20.83 7.59
CA LEU A 222 14.95 -19.65 7.79
C LEU A 222 15.10 -19.33 9.26
N ALA A 223 16.34 -19.01 9.67
CA ALA A 223 16.68 -18.50 10.98
C ALA A 223 17.71 -17.37 10.84
N ILE A 224 17.72 -16.44 11.77
CA ILE A 224 18.71 -15.38 11.88
C ILE A 224 19.34 -15.50 13.26
N GLU A 225 20.66 -15.50 13.31
CA GLU A 225 21.38 -15.42 14.57
C GLU A 225 21.08 -14.09 15.25
N GLN A 226 20.87 -14.14 16.56
CA GLN A 226 20.54 -12.95 17.33
C GLN A 226 21.62 -12.68 18.36
N THR A 227 22.05 -11.44 18.42
CA THR A 227 22.92 -10.94 19.50
C THR A 227 22.11 -10.70 20.79
N SER A 228 22.77 -10.38 21.90
CA SER A 228 22.08 -10.06 23.16
C SER A 228 21.13 -8.85 23.06
N GLY A 229 21.29 -8.01 22.05
CA GLY A 229 20.47 -6.81 21.81
C GLY A 229 20.67 -5.70 22.86
N ARG A 230 21.66 -5.80 23.73
CA ARG A 230 21.94 -4.82 24.81
C ARG A 230 22.76 -3.63 24.33
N GLN A 231 23.58 -3.83 23.30
CA GLN A 231 24.41 -2.76 22.74
C GLN A 231 23.57 -1.90 21.78
N ARG A 232 23.79 -0.61 21.81
CA ARG A 232 23.18 0.35 20.91
C ARG A 232 24.20 1.40 20.50
N ILE A 233 23.99 2.05 19.41
CA ILE A 233 24.69 3.26 18.99
C ILE A 233 23.74 4.45 19.14
N ASN A 234 24.28 5.64 19.38
CA ASN A 234 23.48 6.85 19.44
C ASN A 234 23.89 7.74 18.26
N ILE A 235 22.97 7.92 17.33
CA ILE A 235 23.19 8.75 16.14
C ILE A 235 22.39 10.01 16.31
N HIS A 236 23.07 11.16 16.27
CA HIS A 236 22.44 12.46 16.15
C HIS A 236 22.62 12.92 14.72
N GLY A 237 21.54 13.14 13.97
CA GLY A 237 21.60 13.31 12.55
C GLY A 237 20.71 14.40 11.99
N ALA A 238 21.03 14.81 10.77
CA ALA A 238 20.23 15.72 9.97
C ALA A 238 20.20 15.30 8.51
N ILE A 239 19.13 15.65 7.82
CA ILE A 239 18.94 15.43 6.40
C ILE A 239 18.37 16.67 5.72
N ASP A 240 18.90 16.98 4.56
CA ASP A 240 18.35 17.92 3.59
C ASP A 240 17.48 17.14 2.60
N LEU A 241 16.20 17.46 2.50
CA LEU A 241 15.26 16.73 1.64
C LEU A 241 15.37 17.12 0.16
N GLU A 242 15.93 18.26 -0.15
CA GLU A 242 16.14 18.69 -1.54
C GLU A 242 17.31 17.93 -2.17
N THR A 243 18.44 17.86 -1.46
CA THR A 243 19.67 17.30 -1.99
C THR A 243 19.95 15.86 -1.55
N GLY A 244 19.27 15.37 -0.52
CA GLY A 244 19.55 14.08 0.13
C GLY A 244 20.84 14.07 0.96
N GLN A 245 21.50 15.22 1.10
CA GLN A 245 22.70 15.32 1.93
C GLN A 245 22.37 15.07 3.41
N THR A 246 23.22 14.30 4.04
CA THR A 246 23.04 13.95 5.44
C THR A 246 24.25 14.38 6.27
N ARG A 247 24.01 14.66 7.55
CA ARG A 247 25.05 14.73 8.58
C ARG A 247 24.66 13.85 9.72
N MET A 248 25.47 12.85 10.01
CA MET A 248 25.25 11.85 11.04
C MET A 248 26.47 11.77 11.94
N ILE A 249 26.31 12.08 13.20
CA ILE A 249 27.36 11.95 14.19
C ILE A 249 27.02 10.79 15.13
N ASP A 250 28.01 9.95 15.39
CA ASP A 250 27.96 8.92 16.43
C ASP A 250 28.42 9.55 17.73
N VAL A 251 27.60 9.47 18.76
CA VAL A 251 27.84 10.15 20.03
C VAL A 251 27.61 9.20 21.20
N GLU A 252 28.39 9.39 22.26
CA GLU A 252 28.18 8.62 23.48
C GLU A 252 26.83 8.97 24.12
N THR A 253 26.50 10.25 24.13
CA THR A 253 25.24 10.77 24.69
C THR A 253 24.65 11.85 23.78
N VAL A 254 23.36 11.81 23.60
CA VAL A 254 22.62 12.88 22.91
C VAL A 254 22.28 13.97 23.94
N ASP A 255 22.91 15.12 23.81
CA ASP A 255 22.83 16.24 24.74
C ASP A 255 23.08 17.60 24.04
N ALA A 256 23.28 18.66 24.82
CA ALA A 256 23.54 19.99 24.28
C ALA A 256 24.91 20.06 23.55
N ALA A 257 25.92 19.33 23.99
CA ALA A 257 27.24 19.31 23.34
C ALA A 257 27.15 18.60 21.96
N SER A 258 26.53 17.43 21.95
CA SER A 258 26.28 16.70 20.68
C SER A 258 25.42 17.49 19.72
N THR A 259 24.44 18.27 20.22
CA THR A 259 23.66 19.19 19.39
C THR A 259 24.57 20.21 18.70
N ILE A 260 25.46 20.85 19.43
CA ILE A 260 26.39 21.83 18.86
C ILE A 260 27.30 21.17 17.83
N THR A 261 27.85 20.00 18.12
CA THR A 261 28.69 19.25 17.16
C THR A 261 27.92 18.94 15.87
N LEU A 262 26.64 18.57 15.95
CA LEU A 262 25.80 18.38 14.77
C LEU A 262 25.62 19.68 13.99
N LEU A 263 25.31 20.78 14.68
CA LEU A 263 25.09 22.08 14.04
C LEU A 263 26.38 22.60 13.37
N GLU A 264 27.57 22.38 13.97
CA GLU A 264 28.86 22.67 13.35
C GLU A 264 29.08 21.83 12.08
N ALA A 265 28.76 20.56 12.14
CA ALA A 265 28.86 19.67 10.96
C ALA A 265 27.88 20.06 9.85
N ILE A 266 26.69 20.57 10.19
CA ILE A 266 25.73 21.12 9.23
C ILE A 266 26.26 22.42 8.59
N GLU A 267 26.79 23.34 9.38
CA GLU A 267 27.41 24.57 8.83
C GLU A 267 28.57 24.28 7.90
N ALA A 268 29.38 23.29 8.23
CA ALA A 268 30.50 22.86 7.40
C ALA A 268 30.04 22.19 6.08
N LEU A 269 28.85 21.61 6.05
CA LEU A 269 28.28 21.03 4.83
C LEU A 269 28.00 22.12 3.76
N TYR A 270 27.57 23.29 4.20
CA TYR A 270 27.15 24.39 3.34
C TYR A 270 28.00 25.66 3.59
N PRO A 271 29.28 25.68 3.19
CA PRO A 271 30.18 26.80 3.53
C PRO A 271 29.79 28.13 2.86
N LEU A 272 29.03 28.07 1.76
CA LEU A 272 28.67 29.23 0.94
C LEU A 272 27.27 29.76 1.21
N LEU A 273 26.41 29.01 1.93
CA LEU A 273 25.04 29.43 2.19
C LEU A 273 25.00 30.52 3.27
N ALA A 274 24.10 31.46 3.10
CA ALA A 274 23.92 32.58 4.02
C ALA A 274 23.15 32.17 5.29
N LEU A 275 22.21 31.25 5.17
CA LEU A 275 21.34 30.83 6.26
C LEU A 275 20.96 29.34 6.09
N ILE A 276 20.92 28.63 7.21
CA ILE A 276 20.53 27.21 7.26
C ILE A 276 19.44 27.04 8.30
N HIS A 277 18.26 26.66 7.85
CA HIS A 277 17.11 26.38 8.69
C HIS A 277 17.15 24.93 9.14
N VAL A 278 17.18 24.67 10.46
CA VAL A 278 17.20 23.33 11.02
C VAL A 278 15.94 23.10 11.84
N PHE A 279 15.11 22.17 11.38
CA PHE A 279 13.92 21.70 12.07
C PHE A 279 14.26 20.54 12.98
N LEU A 280 13.87 20.59 14.25
CA LEU A 280 14.17 19.58 15.25
C LEU A 280 13.04 19.52 16.31
N ASP A 281 13.02 18.47 17.09
CA ASP A 281 12.05 18.30 18.16
C ASP A 281 12.26 19.31 19.33
N ASN A 282 11.32 19.31 20.28
CA ASN A 282 11.35 20.18 21.45
C ASN A 282 12.09 19.57 22.65
N ALA A 283 13.13 18.75 22.42
CA ALA A 283 13.92 18.19 23.51
C ALA A 283 14.62 19.30 24.32
N ARG A 284 14.69 19.11 25.64
CA ARG A 284 15.21 20.15 26.57
C ARG A 284 16.65 20.57 26.27
N TYR A 285 17.48 19.64 25.79
CA TYR A 285 18.89 19.91 25.51
C TYR A 285 19.08 20.86 24.31
N HIS A 286 18.12 20.93 23.38
CA HIS A 286 18.15 21.91 22.29
C HIS A 286 17.90 23.34 22.81
N HIS A 287 17.24 23.51 23.95
CA HIS A 287 16.99 24.78 24.60
C HIS A 287 18.04 25.12 25.68
N ALA A 288 19.09 24.30 25.82
CA ALA A 288 20.12 24.52 26.81
C ALA A 288 20.83 25.87 26.62
N LYS A 289 21.32 26.45 27.72
CA LYS A 289 22.09 27.71 27.69
C LYS A 289 23.23 27.63 26.71
N LEU A 290 24.00 26.52 26.74
CA LEU A 290 25.13 26.27 25.85
C LEU A 290 24.76 26.38 24.37
N VAL A 291 23.65 25.78 23.93
CA VAL A 291 23.17 25.84 22.55
C VAL A 291 22.77 27.27 22.19
N ARG A 292 22.08 27.98 23.08
CA ARG A 292 21.69 29.39 22.85
C ARG A 292 22.88 30.32 22.70
N GLU A 293 23.91 30.14 23.55
CA GLU A 293 25.16 30.91 23.49
C GLU A 293 25.90 30.64 22.17
N TRP A 294 25.94 29.35 21.77
CA TRP A 294 26.54 28.97 20.49
C TRP A 294 25.81 29.58 19.29
N LEU A 295 24.48 29.59 19.29
CA LEU A 295 23.67 30.21 18.23
C LEU A 295 23.83 31.75 18.20
N ALA A 296 24.08 32.36 19.33
CA ALA A 296 24.27 33.82 19.44
C ALA A 296 25.68 34.30 19.00
N ARG A 297 26.59 33.39 18.64
CA ARG A 297 27.93 33.76 18.21
C ARG A 297 27.93 34.57 16.90
N PRO A 298 28.83 35.54 16.71
CA PRO A 298 28.95 36.25 15.46
C PRO A 298 29.21 35.29 14.28
N GLY A 299 28.50 35.50 13.18
CA GLY A 299 28.66 34.68 11.97
C GLY A 299 27.96 33.31 12.01
N CYS A 300 27.17 33.00 13.03
CA CYS A 300 26.32 31.81 13.06
C CYS A 300 25.28 31.88 11.94
N ARG A 301 25.22 30.85 11.10
CA ARG A 301 24.31 30.75 9.97
C ARG A 301 23.14 29.80 10.23
N ILE A 302 23.02 29.26 11.43
CA ILE A 302 21.98 28.30 11.83
C ILE A 302 20.78 29.05 12.43
N LYS A 303 19.60 28.70 11.97
CA LYS A 303 18.33 29.11 12.58
C LYS A 303 17.50 27.88 12.94
N LEU A 304 17.26 27.68 14.23
CA LEU A 304 16.46 26.54 14.71
C LEU A 304 14.97 26.81 14.59
N HIS A 305 14.22 25.79 14.19
CA HIS A 305 12.78 25.73 14.16
C HIS A 305 12.31 24.50 14.94
N PHE A 306 11.37 24.67 15.85
CA PHE A 306 10.92 23.59 16.71
C PHE A 306 9.62 22.98 16.20
N ILE A 307 9.65 21.67 15.97
CA ILE A 307 8.49 20.87 15.62
C ILE A 307 7.57 20.76 16.85
N PRO A 308 6.25 20.85 16.71
CA PRO A 308 5.35 20.71 17.85
C PRO A 308 5.58 19.41 18.61
N SER A 309 5.59 19.50 19.94
CA SER A 309 5.80 18.33 20.80
C SER A 309 4.78 17.23 20.50
N TYR A 310 5.20 15.98 20.59
CA TYR A 310 4.37 14.79 20.30
C TYR A 310 3.92 14.62 18.84
N CYS A 311 4.60 15.27 17.91
CA CYS A 311 4.30 15.22 16.48
C CYS A 311 5.47 14.65 15.64
N PRO A 312 5.96 13.41 15.89
CA PRO A 312 7.08 12.84 15.15
C PRO A 312 6.76 12.69 13.65
N HIS A 313 5.48 12.55 13.29
CA HIS A 313 5.03 12.50 11.90
C HIS A 313 5.30 13.79 11.09
N LEU A 314 5.57 14.91 11.77
CA LEU A 314 5.99 16.18 11.19
C LEU A 314 7.52 16.31 11.09
N ASN A 315 8.28 15.28 11.45
CA ASN A 315 9.72 15.23 11.25
C ASN A 315 10.07 14.17 10.18
N PRO A 316 10.41 14.56 8.95
CA PRO A 316 10.73 13.64 7.87
C PRO A 316 11.90 12.69 8.17
N ILE A 317 12.86 13.09 9.00
CA ILE A 317 14.00 12.24 9.37
C ILE A 317 13.56 10.94 10.08
N GLU A 318 12.39 10.93 10.72
CA GLU A 318 11.81 9.72 11.31
C GLU A 318 11.50 8.65 10.23
N ARG A 319 11.16 9.10 9.02
CA ARG A 319 10.99 8.20 7.87
C ARG A 319 12.33 7.66 7.39
N LEU A 320 13.39 8.48 7.47
CA LEU A 320 14.74 8.04 7.15
C LEU A 320 15.20 6.93 8.12
N TRP A 321 14.88 7.03 9.40
CA TRP A 321 15.14 5.95 10.35
C TRP A 321 14.43 4.65 9.97
N GLY A 322 13.21 4.75 9.47
CA GLY A 322 12.48 3.60 8.90
C GLY A 322 13.17 3.01 7.67
N VAL A 323 13.68 3.84 6.77
CA VAL A 323 14.46 3.42 5.58
C VAL A 323 15.77 2.74 6.03
N MET A 324 16.50 3.32 6.96
CA MET A 324 17.70 2.73 7.54
C MET A 324 17.43 1.33 8.13
N HIS A 325 16.37 1.17 8.91
CA HIS A 325 16.03 -0.14 9.47
C HIS A 325 15.74 -1.18 8.39
N ARG A 326 15.01 -0.82 7.33
CA ARG A 326 14.73 -1.73 6.22
C ARG A 326 15.99 -2.19 5.50
N ASN A 327 16.98 -1.31 5.36
CA ASN A 327 18.19 -1.60 4.60
C ASN A 327 19.33 -2.19 5.44
N VAL A 328 19.38 -1.88 6.74
CA VAL A 328 20.50 -2.27 7.60
C VAL A 328 20.14 -3.37 8.59
N THR A 329 18.95 -3.34 9.21
CA THR A 329 18.64 -4.25 10.33
C THR A 329 17.68 -5.37 9.98
N HIS A 330 16.83 -5.22 8.94
CA HIS A 330 15.87 -6.25 8.57
C HIS A 330 16.58 -7.47 7.98
N ASN A 331 16.37 -8.63 8.60
CA ASN A 331 16.97 -9.91 8.20
C ASN A 331 18.51 -9.91 8.10
N LYS A 332 19.17 -9.02 8.82
CA LYS A 332 20.65 -8.94 8.89
C LYS A 332 21.13 -9.08 10.32
N CYS A 333 22.21 -9.83 10.50
CA CYS A 333 22.94 -9.95 11.76
C CYS A 333 24.39 -9.53 11.55
N TYR A 334 24.93 -8.76 12.45
CA TYR A 334 26.32 -8.31 12.45
C TYR A 334 27.07 -8.99 13.59
N GLY A 335 28.27 -9.48 13.31
CA GLY A 335 29.07 -10.20 14.31
C GLY A 335 29.50 -9.35 15.50
N THR A 336 29.71 -8.04 15.27
CA THR A 336 30.11 -7.09 16.32
C THR A 336 29.30 -5.79 16.27
N CYS A 337 29.23 -5.08 17.37
CA CYS A 337 28.61 -3.77 17.45
C CYS A 337 29.32 -2.74 16.56
N ALA A 338 30.63 -2.85 16.39
CA ALA A 338 31.38 -1.99 15.47
C ALA A 338 30.92 -2.19 14.00
N GLN A 339 30.84 -3.44 13.53
CA GLN A 339 30.33 -3.72 12.18
C GLN A 339 28.90 -3.21 11.99
N PHE A 340 28.06 -3.31 13.02
CA PHE A 340 26.71 -2.77 12.98
C PHE A 340 26.72 -1.24 12.89
N ALA A 341 27.58 -0.56 13.65
CA ALA A 341 27.76 0.88 13.61
C ALA A 341 28.24 1.34 12.23
N ASP A 342 29.29 0.69 11.70
CA ASP A 342 29.86 0.99 10.38
C ASP A 342 28.79 0.83 9.26
N ALA A 343 28.04 -0.27 9.28
CA ALA A 343 26.97 -0.51 8.31
C ALA A 343 25.86 0.55 8.41
N THR A 344 25.48 0.94 9.63
CA THR A 344 24.44 1.95 9.87
C THR A 344 24.89 3.33 9.42
N LEU A 345 26.08 3.75 9.84
CA LEU A 345 26.64 5.06 9.50
C LEU A 345 27.01 5.15 8.01
N GLY A 346 27.58 4.10 7.43
CA GLY A 346 27.88 4.02 6.00
C GLY A 346 26.61 4.16 5.16
N PHE A 347 25.52 3.45 5.53
CA PHE A 347 24.23 3.61 4.87
C PHE A 347 23.74 5.05 4.94
N LEU A 348 23.72 5.65 6.12
CA LEU A 348 23.18 6.99 6.34
C LEU A 348 24.04 8.10 5.73
N ARG A 349 25.38 7.97 5.78
CA ARG A 349 26.32 9.01 5.32
C ARG A 349 26.63 8.94 3.83
N GLU A 350 26.62 7.74 3.25
CA GLU A 350 27.07 7.51 1.87
C GLU A 350 25.97 7.00 0.96
N GLU A 351 25.25 5.93 1.36
CA GLU A 351 24.27 5.31 0.50
C GLU A 351 23.02 6.18 0.32
N VAL A 352 22.58 6.88 1.37
CA VAL A 352 21.41 7.77 1.29
C VAL A 352 21.66 8.92 0.31
N PRO A 353 22.75 9.71 0.42
CA PRO A 353 23.02 10.77 -0.57
C PRO A 353 23.22 10.23 -1.99
N ARG A 354 23.95 9.11 -2.14
CA ARG A 354 24.23 8.49 -3.45
C ARG A 354 22.96 8.01 -4.15
N ASN A 355 22.00 7.49 -3.41
CA ASN A 355 20.77 6.90 -3.95
C ASN A 355 19.54 7.77 -3.70
N TRP A 356 19.71 9.07 -3.47
CA TRP A 356 18.61 9.96 -3.09
C TRP A 356 17.48 9.98 -4.10
N ALA A 357 17.78 9.97 -5.39
CA ALA A 357 16.78 9.93 -6.46
C ALA A 357 15.78 8.75 -6.35
N VAL A 358 16.18 7.65 -5.68
CA VAL A 358 15.34 6.47 -5.46
C VAL A 358 14.67 6.52 -4.08
N LEU A 359 15.29 7.21 -3.11
CA LEU A 359 14.85 7.22 -1.73
C LEU A 359 13.96 8.43 -1.38
N CYS A 360 14.01 9.51 -2.15
CA CYS A 360 13.29 10.75 -1.86
C CYS A 360 11.78 10.54 -1.67
N ASP A 361 11.15 9.66 -2.44
CA ASP A 361 9.71 9.36 -2.30
C ASP A 361 9.35 8.67 -0.97
N GLN A 362 10.34 8.11 -0.26
CA GLN A 362 10.15 7.45 1.03
C GLN A 362 10.38 8.39 2.22
N VAL A 363 11.06 9.52 2.01
CA VAL A 363 11.42 10.49 3.05
C VAL A 363 10.94 11.87 2.63
N THR A 364 9.63 12.04 2.67
CA THR A 364 8.95 13.26 2.18
C THR A 364 8.51 14.16 3.33
N ASP A 365 8.25 15.42 3.04
CA ASP A 365 7.61 16.42 3.91
C ASP A 365 6.11 16.56 3.65
N ASN A 366 5.46 15.54 3.09
CA ASN A 366 4.01 15.46 2.91
C ASN A 366 3.31 15.42 4.27
N PHE A 367 3.26 16.56 4.92
CA PHE A 367 2.70 16.70 6.26
C PHE A 367 1.18 16.57 6.26
N ARG A 368 0.66 15.86 7.27
CA ARG A 368 -0.78 15.73 7.50
C ARG A 368 -1.11 16.07 8.94
N VAL A 369 -2.20 16.79 9.13
CA VAL A 369 -2.75 17.03 10.47
C VAL A 369 -3.40 15.75 10.96
N ILE A 370 -2.88 15.18 12.02
CA ILE A 370 -3.50 14.03 12.71
C ILE A 370 -4.50 14.57 13.72
N LYS A 371 -5.77 14.18 13.56
CA LYS A 371 -6.84 14.59 14.46
C LYS A 371 -7.22 13.38 15.34
N PRO A 372 -7.10 13.46 16.66
CA PRO A 372 -7.46 12.34 17.53
C PRO A 372 -8.90 11.83 17.33
N LYS A 373 -9.83 12.72 16.93
CA LYS A 373 -11.23 12.38 16.64
C LYS A 373 -11.43 11.48 15.42
N ASP A 374 -10.46 11.43 14.51
CA ASP A 374 -10.52 10.56 13.32
C ASP A 374 -10.18 9.10 13.67
N PHE A 375 -9.78 8.84 14.91
CA PHE A 375 -9.41 7.52 15.40
C PHE A 375 -10.36 7.07 16.52
N ARG A 376 -10.76 5.82 16.45
CA ARG A 376 -11.38 5.16 17.61
C ARG A 376 -10.27 4.82 18.62
N VAL A 377 -10.22 5.54 19.71
CA VAL A 377 -9.25 5.28 20.79
C VAL A 377 -9.68 4.02 21.53
N MET A 378 -8.79 3.04 21.60
CA MET A 378 -8.97 1.83 22.40
C MET A 378 -8.66 2.18 23.86
N THR A 379 -9.58 1.92 24.76
CA THR A 379 -9.41 2.12 26.22
C THR A 379 -9.10 0.80 26.91
#